data_664b9c338c460f83bf30487de555396b
#
_entry.id   664b9c338c460f83bf30487de555396b
#
_cell.length_a   1.000
_cell.length_b   1.000
_cell.length_c   1.000
_cell.angle_alpha   90.00
_cell.angle_beta   90.00
_cell.angle_gamma   90.00
#
_symmetry.space_group_name_H-M   'P 1'
#
loop_
_entity.id
_entity.type
_entity.pdbx_description
1 polymer ?
#
loop_
_entity_poly.entity_id
_entity_poly.type
_entity_poly.pdbx_seq_one_letter_code
_entity_poly.pdbx_strand_id
1 'polypeptide(L)'
;MTINIENEVENGLDFDYEELINKVINRAIDYTEFPFEAEINVVLTDNDAIWEINKEYRNIDRPTDVLSFPMLEYEMAGDFSGIDIEDETLFDPENGEIVLGDIMISIDKIKSQAEEYGHSQKRELAFLVAHSMLHLFGYDHMTDEERVVMEDKQRQILDILGITR
;
A
#
# COMPACT_ATOMS: atom_id res chain seq x y z
N MET A 1 13.97 6.91 -5.77
CA MET A 1 12.58 6.49 -5.43
C MET A 1 11.74 6.40 -6.68
N THR A 2 11.19 5.24 -6.97
CA THR A 2 10.32 5.02 -8.13
C THR A 2 8.96 4.52 -7.66
N ILE A 3 7.90 5.22 -8.05
CA ILE A 3 6.53 4.81 -7.78
C ILE A 3 5.84 4.67 -9.14
N ASN A 4 5.57 3.43 -9.53
CA ASN A 4 4.90 3.13 -10.80
C ASN A 4 3.41 2.96 -10.52
N ILE A 5 2.58 3.71 -11.21
CA ILE A 5 1.12 3.68 -11.04
C ILE A 5 0.48 3.32 -12.38
N GLU A 6 -0.27 2.23 -12.40
CA GLU A 6 -1.03 1.78 -13.55
C GLU A 6 -2.51 1.79 -13.21
N ASN A 7 -3.32 2.44 -14.03
CA ASN A 7 -4.77 2.46 -13.87
C ASN A 7 -5.42 1.69 -15.01
N GLU A 8 -6.04 0.57 -14.68
CA GLU A 8 -6.71 -0.32 -15.63
C GLU A 8 -8.21 0.01 -15.83
N VAL A 9 -8.71 1.04 -15.12
CA VAL A 9 -10.14 1.40 -15.15
C VAL A 9 -10.31 2.81 -15.72
N GLU A 10 -10.91 2.92 -16.90
CA GLU A 10 -11.21 4.21 -17.52
C GLU A 10 -12.26 4.96 -16.70
N ASN A 11 -12.04 6.28 -16.52
CA ASN A 11 -12.97 7.18 -15.81
C ASN A 11 -13.32 6.70 -14.38
N GLY A 12 -12.41 5.95 -13.76
CA GLY A 12 -12.65 5.38 -12.44
C GLY A 12 -12.67 6.41 -11.32
N LEU A 13 -11.71 7.35 -11.34
CA LEU A 13 -11.55 8.37 -10.31
C LEU A 13 -11.47 9.76 -10.95
N ASP A 14 -12.12 10.73 -10.32
CA ASP A 14 -12.27 12.11 -10.84
C ASP A 14 -11.35 13.13 -10.17
N PHE A 15 -10.32 12.66 -9.48
CA PHE A 15 -9.33 13.50 -8.81
C PHE A 15 -7.91 13.05 -9.19
N ASP A 16 -6.91 13.85 -8.84
CA ASP A 16 -5.51 13.53 -9.08
C ASP A 16 -5.02 12.43 -8.13
N TYR A 17 -5.32 11.18 -8.49
CA TYR A 17 -4.95 10.01 -7.70
C TYR A 17 -3.43 9.77 -7.71
N GLU A 18 -2.74 10.11 -8.77
CA GLU A 18 -1.28 9.94 -8.83
C GLU A 18 -0.57 10.81 -7.81
N GLU A 19 -0.95 12.08 -7.71
CA GLU A 19 -0.41 12.99 -6.70
C GLU A 19 -0.68 12.46 -5.29
N LEU A 20 -1.90 12.02 -5.04
CA LEU A 20 -2.28 11.50 -3.73
C LEU A 20 -1.49 10.24 -3.35
N ILE A 21 -1.40 9.29 -4.27
CA ILE A 21 -0.65 8.04 -4.03
C ILE A 21 0.81 8.35 -3.73
N ASN A 22 1.43 9.23 -4.52
CA ASN A 22 2.82 9.64 -4.30
C ASN A 22 3.01 10.28 -2.92
N LYS A 23 2.11 11.17 -2.51
CA LYS A 23 2.17 11.83 -1.18
C LYS A 23 2.07 10.82 -0.04
N VAL A 24 1.13 9.90 -0.12
CA VAL A 24 0.91 8.91 0.95
C VAL A 24 2.09 7.95 1.05
N ILE A 25 2.58 7.45 -0.08
CA ILE A 25 3.72 6.53 -0.10
C ILE A 25 4.98 7.20 0.45
N ASN A 26 5.29 8.41 -0.01
CA ASN A 26 6.47 9.14 0.48
C ASN A 26 6.35 9.43 1.97
N ARG A 27 5.16 9.79 2.44
CA ARG A 27 4.94 10.02 3.87
C ARG A 27 5.11 8.74 4.70
N ALA A 28 4.62 7.61 4.20
CA ALA A 28 4.78 6.32 4.89
C ALA A 28 6.25 5.92 5.00
N ILE A 29 7.02 6.16 3.94
CA ILE A 29 8.46 5.90 3.94
C ILE A 29 9.17 6.79 4.95
N ASP A 30 8.89 8.09 4.97
CA ASP A 30 9.48 9.03 5.93
C ASP A 30 9.09 8.69 7.36
N TYR A 31 7.82 8.37 7.58
CA TYR A 31 7.29 8.03 8.90
C TYR A 31 7.96 6.79 9.49
N THR A 32 8.18 5.77 8.68
CA THR A 32 8.81 4.52 9.12
C THR A 32 10.34 4.57 9.12
N GLU A 33 10.93 5.66 8.60
CA GLU A 33 12.37 5.83 8.48
C GLU A 33 13.04 4.72 7.66
N PHE A 34 12.38 4.26 6.59
CA PHE A 34 12.95 3.25 5.70
C PHE A 34 14.25 3.77 5.08
N PRO A 35 15.38 3.06 5.27
CA PRO A 35 16.72 3.66 5.03
C PRO A 35 17.21 3.58 3.58
N PHE A 36 16.41 3.01 2.67
CA PHE A 36 16.83 2.81 1.28
C PHE A 36 15.93 3.55 0.31
N GLU A 37 16.46 3.83 -0.88
CA GLU A 37 15.62 4.21 -2.02
C GLU A 37 14.83 2.98 -2.47
N ALA A 38 13.54 3.14 -2.72
CA ALA A 38 12.64 2.04 -2.97
C ALA A 38 11.88 2.16 -4.28
N GLU A 39 11.47 1.02 -4.80
CA GLU A 39 10.51 0.92 -5.91
C GLU A 39 9.23 0.28 -5.40
N ILE A 40 8.10 0.94 -5.69
CA ILE A 40 6.78 0.44 -5.36
C ILE A 40 5.91 0.48 -6.62
N ASN A 41 5.16 -0.60 -6.87
CA ASN A 41 4.23 -0.67 -7.99
C ASN A 41 2.81 -0.67 -7.48
N VAL A 42 1.97 0.21 -8.02
CA VAL A 42 0.56 0.35 -7.64
C VAL A 42 -0.30 0.12 -8.87
N VAL A 43 -1.24 -0.80 -8.78
CA VAL A 43 -2.21 -1.09 -9.83
C VAL A 43 -3.60 -0.76 -9.30
N LEU A 44 -4.30 0.12 -10.00
CA LEU A 44 -5.71 0.43 -9.77
C LEU A 44 -6.54 -0.40 -10.76
N THR A 45 -7.45 -1.21 -10.24
CA THR A 45 -8.21 -2.16 -11.05
C THR A 45 -9.66 -2.26 -10.59
N ASP A 46 -10.42 -3.20 -11.15
CA ASP A 46 -11.82 -3.44 -10.80
C ASP A 46 -11.98 -4.67 -9.89
N ASN A 47 -13.22 -4.89 -9.42
CA ASN A 47 -13.54 -6.02 -8.56
C ASN A 47 -13.26 -7.38 -9.22
N ASP A 48 -13.52 -7.52 -10.51
CA ASP A 48 -13.35 -8.79 -11.21
C ASP A 48 -11.87 -9.19 -11.27
N ALA A 49 -10.99 -8.26 -11.63
CA ALA A 49 -9.57 -8.51 -11.73
C ALA A 49 -8.96 -8.82 -10.35
N ILE A 50 -9.31 -8.05 -9.32
CA ILE A 50 -8.78 -8.27 -7.97
C ILE A 50 -9.33 -9.57 -7.35
N TRP A 51 -10.55 -9.96 -7.71
CA TRP A 51 -11.14 -11.23 -7.30
C TRP A 51 -10.28 -12.40 -7.80
N GLU A 52 -9.92 -12.41 -9.09
CA GLU A 52 -9.08 -13.46 -9.67
C GLU A 52 -7.74 -13.59 -8.96
N ILE A 53 -7.08 -12.47 -8.68
CA ILE A 53 -5.80 -12.44 -7.97
C ILE A 53 -5.95 -12.91 -6.53
N ASN A 54 -7.00 -12.48 -5.84
CA ASN A 54 -7.27 -12.90 -4.46
C ASN A 54 -7.52 -14.40 -4.36
N LYS A 55 -8.25 -14.95 -5.33
CA LYS A 55 -8.51 -16.40 -5.44
C LYS A 55 -7.23 -17.18 -5.70
N GLU A 56 -6.42 -16.73 -6.67
CA GLU A 56 -5.19 -17.41 -7.07
C GLU A 56 -4.11 -17.41 -5.99
N TYR A 57 -3.84 -16.24 -5.38
CA TYR A 57 -2.71 -16.07 -4.46
C TYR A 57 -3.06 -16.23 -2.98
N ARG A 58 -4.31 -16.02 -2.59
CA ARG A 58 -4.76 -16.12 -1.19
C ARG A 58 -5.78 -17.21 -0.97
N ASN A 59 -6.24 -17.87 -2.04
CA ASN A 59 -7.28 -18.90 -1.99
C ASN A 59 -8.59 -18.40 -1.37
N ILE A 60 -8.89 -17.11 -1.57
CA ILE A 60 -10.12 -16.46 -1.13
C ILE A 60 -10.96 -16.14 -2.36
N ASP A 61 -12.11 -16.78 -2.49
CA ASP A 61 -12.99 -16.68 -3.66
C ASP A 61 -13.98 -15.53 -3.51
N ARG A 62 -13.45 -14.31 -3.47
CA ARG A 62 -14.21 -13.06 -3.42
C ARG A 62 -13.32 -11.86 -3.74
N PRO A 63 -13.89 -10.71 -4.19
CA PRO A 63 -13.10 -9.49 -4.34
C PRO A 63 -12.72 -8.92 -2.96
N THR A 64 -11.68 -8.10 -2.95
CA THR A 64 -11.23 -7.36 -1.77
C THR A 64 -10.97 -5.90 -2.18
N ASP A 65 -10.73 -5.02 -1.22
CA ASP A 65 -10.42 -3.62 -1.49
C ASP A 65 -8.97 -3.41 -1.91
N VAL A 66 -8.03 -4.08 -1.24
CA VAL A 66 -6.59 -3.94 -1.51
C VAL A 66 -5.87 -5.25 -1.29
N LEU A 67 -4.85 -5.50 -2.11
CA LEU A 67 -3.90 -6.58 -1.94
C LEU A 67 -2.49 -5.99 -1.87
N SER A 68 -1.70 -6.51 -0.94
CA SER A 68 -0.31 -6.10 -0.74
C SER A 68 0.60 -7.30 -0.93
N PHE A 69 1.65 -7.13 -1.74
CA PHE A 69 2.63 -8.18 -2.04
C PHE A 69 4.02 -7.71 -1.62
N PRO A 70 4.38 -7.90 -0.32
CA PRO A 70 5.71 -7.53 0.16
C PRO A 70 6.81 -8.37 -0.52
N MET A 71 7.87 -7.72 -0.94
CA MET A 71 9.04 -8.38 -1.52
C MET A 71 10.16 -8.61 -0.51
N LEU A 72 10.02 -8.05 0.69
CA LEU A 72 11.00 -8.18 1.77
C LEU A 72 10.35 -8.90 2.96
N GLU A 73 11.17 -9.61 3.72
CA GLU A 73 10.76 -10.24 4.97
C GLU A 73 11.48 -9.55 6.14
N TYR A 74 10.77 -9.42 7.25
CA TYR A 74 11.28 -8.76 8.45
C TYR A 74 11.07 -9.67 9.67
N GLU A 75 12.02 -9.71 10.58
CA GLU A 75 11.83 -10.40 11.86
C GLU A 75 10.81 -9.69 12.73
N MET A 76 10.83 -8.34 12.70
CA MET A 76 9.85 -7.51 13.38
C MET A 76 9.37 -6.42 12.43
N ALA A 77 8.09 -6.10 12.51
CA ALA A 77 7.49 -5.02 11.71
C ALA A 77 8.25 -3.70 11.92
N GLY A 78 8.61 -3.06 10.80
CA GLY A 78 9.32 -1.78 10.83
C GLY A 78 10.78 -1.85 11.23
N ASP A 79 11.33 -3.04 11.43
CA ASP A 79 12.76 -3.23 11.70
C ASP A 79 13.48 -3.60 10.41
N PHE A 80 14.25 -2.65 9.87
CA PHE A 80 14.95 -2.78 8.60
C PHE A 80 16.41 -3.19 8.76
N SER A 81 16.86 -3.44 9.97
CA SER A 81 18.26 -3.78 10.26
C SER A 81 18.71 -5.13 9.71
N GLY A 82 17.75 -6.03 9.45
CA GLY A 82 18.02 -7.35 8.87
C GLY A 82 18.18 -7.36 7.35
N ILE A 83 18.02 -6.23 6.67
CA ILE A 83 18.20 -6.15 5.23
C ILE A 83 19.70 -6.23 4.91
N ASP A 84 20.08 -7.26 4.14
CA ASP A 84 21.48 -7.47 3.75
C ASP A 84 21.84 -6.55 2.58
N ILE A 85 22.61 -5.50 2.84
CA ILE A 85 23.04 -4.54 1.82
C ILE A 85 24.02 -5.14 0.79
N GLU A 86 24.59 -6.29 1.08
CA GLU A 86 25.49 -6.98 0.16
C GLU A 86 24.76 -7.97 -0.75
N ASP A 87 23.49 -8.24 -0.47
CA ASP A 87 22.65 -9.09 -1.34
C ASP A 87 22.21 -8.31 -2.58
N GLU A 88 22.95 -8.47 -3.65
CA GLU A 88 22.69 -7.78 -4.92
C GLU A 88 21.33 -8.12 -5.52
N THR A 89 20.72 -9.26 -5.13
CA THR A 89 19.40 -9.65 -5.65
C THR A 89 18.27 -8.78 -5.13
N LEU A 90 18.49 -8.06 -4.02
CA LEU A 90 17.50 -7.15 -3.44
C LEU A 90 17.44 -5.80 -4.13
N PHE A 91 18.50 -5.40 -4.82
CA PHE A 91 18.65 -4.07 -5.38
C PHE A 91 18.63 -4.09 -6.90
N ASP A 92 17.96 -3.08 -7.50
CA ASP A 92 17.97 -2.89 -8.95
C ASP A 92 19.39 -2.48 -9.39
N PRO A 93 20.02 -3.21 -10.32
CA PRO A 93 21.39 -2.90 -10.75
C PRO A 93 21.49 -1.57 -11.51
N GLU A 94 20.39 -1.04 -12.05
CA GLU A 94 20.41 0.21 -12.82
C GLU A 94 20.36 1.43 -11.92
N ASN A 95 19.56 1.42 -10.85
CA ASN A 95 19.32 2.60 -10.03
C ASN A 95 19.64 2.41 -8.54
N GLY A 96 19.97 1.19 -8.10
CA GLY A 96 20.27 0.89 -6.70
C GLY A 96 19.05 0.87 -5.78
N GLU A 97 17.85 0.93 -6.34
CA GLU A 97 16.63 0.88 -5.54
C GLU A 97 16.29 -0.55 -5.11
N ILE A 98 15.69 -0.67 -3.93
CA ILE A 98 15.17 -1.95 -3.45
C ILE A 98 13.68 -2.06 -3.81
N VAL A 99 13.26 -3.19 -4.37
CA VAL A 99 11.84 -3.40 -4.67
C VAL A 99 11.11 -3.72 -3.37
N LEU A 100 10.30 -2.79 -2.90
CA LEU A 100 9.57 -2.92 -1.64
C LEU A 100 8.34 -3.82 -1.78
N GLY A 101 7.64 -3.70 -2.89
CA GLY A 101 6.51 -4.56 -3.19
C GLY A 101 5.50 -3.97 -4.16
N ASP A 102 4.40 -4.70 -4.32
CA ASP A 102 3.30 -4.35 -5.19
C ASP A 102 2.01 -4.15 -4.39
N ILE A 103 1.20 -3.19 -4.83
CA ILE A 103 -0.09 -2.86 -4.25
C ILE A 103 -1.13 -2.92 -5.35
N MET A 104 -2.24 -3.64 -5.13
CA MET A 104 -3.37 -3.70 -6.05
C MET A 104 -4.62 -3.22 -5.33
N ILE A 105 -5.33 -2.25 -5.91
CA ILE A 105 -6.49 -1.60 -5.28
C ILE A 105 -7.70 -1.66 -6.23
N SER A 106 -8.86 -2.04 -5.68
CA SER A 106 -10.13 -2.03 -6.43
C SER A 106 -10.76 -0.64 -6.37
N ILE A 107 -10.91 -0.01 -7.53
CA ILE A 107 -11.63 1.26 -7.66
C ILE A 107 -13.10 1.09 -7.28
N ASP A 108 -13.72 -0.03 -7.63
CA ASP A 108 -15.11 -0.34 -7.25
C ASP A 108 -15.28 -0.30 -5.73
N LYS A 109 -14.34 -0.86 -5.00
CA LYS A 109 -14.34 -0.86 -3.53
C LYS A 109 -14.09 0.52 -2.94
N ILE A 110 -13.22 1.32 -3.57
CA ILE A 110 -13.03 2.73 -3.16
C ILE A 110 -14.37 3.45 -3.19
N LYS A 111 -15.11 3.31 -4.28
CA LYS A 111 -16.41 3.99 -4.46
C LYS A 111 -17.46 3.49 -3.47
N SER A 112 -17.61 2.17 -3.34
CA SER A 112 -18.62 1.60 -2.44
C SER A 112 -18.32 1.86 -0.98
N GLN A 113 -17.07 1.78 -0.56
CA GLN A 113 -16.68 2.03 0.83
C GLN A 113 -16.74 3.51 1.20
N ALA A 114 -16.38 4.40 0.27
CA ALA A 114 -16.53 5.84 0.48
C ALA A 114 -17.99 6.21 0.72
N GLU A 115 -18.90 5.65 -0.07
CA GLU A 115 -20.34 5.87 0.11
C GLU A 115 -20.85 5.26 1.43
N GLU A 116 -20.47 4.01 1.72
CA GLU A 116 -20.88 3.31 2.94
C GLU A 116 -20.45 4.04 4.22
N TYR A 117 -19.21 4.52 4.26
CA TYR A 117 -18.64 5.19 5.44
C TYR A 117 -18.86 6.70 5.46
N GLY A 118 -19.47 7.26 4.42
CA GLY A 118 -19.79 8.69 4.37
C GLY A 118 -18.59 9.62 4.23
N HIS A 119 -17.53 9.20 3.54
CA HIS A 119 -16.38 10.05 3.27
C HIS A 119 -16.00 10.06 1.78
N SER A 120 -15.01 10.88 1.41
CA SER A 120 -14.62 11.03 0.02
C SER A 120 -13.87 9.80 -0.53
N GLN A 121 -13.94 9.60 -1.84
CA GLN A 121 -13.15 8.59 -2.52
C GLN A 121 -11.64 8.85 -2.38
N LYS A 122 -11.26 10.12 -2.36
CA LYS A 122 -9.88 10.55 -2.13
C LYS A 122 -9.36 10.06 -0.76
N ARG A 123 -10.16 10.23 0.26
CA ARG A 123 -9.82 9.77 1.63
C ARG A 123 -9.72 8.25 1.69
N GLU A 124 -10.64 7.53 1.04
CA GLU A 124 -10.62 6.07 1.01
C GLU A 124 -9.37 5.54 0.31
N LEU A 125 -9.01 6.12 -0.84
CA LEU A 125 -7.77 5.75 -1.54
C LEU A 125 -6.54 5.99 -0.66
N ALA A 126 -6.45 7.16 -0.02
CA ALA A 126 -5.32 7.48 0.86
C ALA A 126 -5.22 6.46 2.01
N PHE A 127 -6.34 6.09 2.59
CA PHE A 127 -6.41 5.11 3.66
C PHE A 127 -5.90 3.74 3.22
N LEU A 128 -6.35 3.26 2.07
CA LEU A 128 -5.93 1.96 1.53
C LEU A 128 -4.44 1.94 1.17
N VAL A 129 -3.91 3.02 0.63
CA VAL A 129 -2.48 3.12 0.30
C VAL A 129 -1.63 3.11 1.57
N ALA A 130 -1.99 3.87 2.59
CA ALA A 130 -1.27 3.88 3.87
C ALA A 130 -1.29 2.49 4.53
N HIS A 131 -2.45 1.84 4.53
CA HIS A 131 -2.62 0.50 5.05
C HIS A 131 -1.70 -0.50 4.33
N SER A 132 -1.70 -0.45 3.01
CA SER A 132 -0.88 -1.34 2.19
C SER A 132 0.62 -1.11 2.40
N MET A 133 1.05 0.16 2.51
CA MET A 133 2.44 0.48 2.79
C MET A 133 2.92 -0.11 4.12
N LEU A 134 2.09 -0.09 5.14
CA LEU A 134 2.43 -0.70 6.42
C LEU A 134 2.60 -2.21 6.29
N HIS A 135 1.78 -2.87 5.48
CA HIS A 135 1.99 -4.29 5.17
C HIS A 135 3.33 -4.54 4.47
N LEU A 136 3.72 -3.65 3.54
CA LEU A 136 5.02 -3.76 2.86
C LEU A 136 6.20 -3.60 3.82
N PHE A 137 6.00 -2.94 4.95
CA PHE A 137 7.00 -2.79 6.02
C PHE A 137 6.90 -3.87 7.10
N GLY A 138 6.06 -4.88 6.90
CA GLY A 138 5.95 -6.02 7.80
C GLY A 138 4.86 -5.94 8.85
N TYR A 139 4.11 -4.84 8.93
CA TYR A 139 2.99 -4.74 9.85
C TYR A 139 1.83 -5.62 9.41
N ASP A 140 1.11 -6.18 10.38
CA ASP A 140 -0.04 -7.02 10.12
C ASP A 140 -1.13 -6.76 11.17
N HIS A 141 -2.30 -7.40 11.01
CA HIS A 141 -3.44 -7.25 11.90
C HIS A 141 -4.07 -8.60 12.26
N MET A 142 -3.22 -9.61 12.47
CA MET A 142 -3.65 -10.98 12.83
C MET A 142 -4.16 -11.06 14.26
N THR A 143 -3.70 -10.18 15.15
CA THR A 143 -4.18 -10.08 16.54
C THR A 143 -4.78 -8.70 16.78
N ASP A 144 -5.56 -8.56 17.85
CA ASP A 144 -6.13 -7.26 18.23
C ASP A 144 -5.04 -6.24 18.57
N GLU A 145 -3.95 -6.69 19.20
CA GLU A 145 -2.80 -5.82 19.54
C GLU A 145 -2.11 -5.31 18.28
N GLU A 146 -1.86 -6.18 17.30
CA GLU A 146 -1.27 -5.82 16.01
C GLU A 146 -2.16 -4.86 15.24
N ARG A 147 -3.47 -5.10 15.24
CA ARG A 147 -4.45 -4.25 14.56
C ARG A 147 -4.44 -2.83 15.14
N VAL A 148 -4.44 -2.70 16.46
CA VAL A 148 -4.41 -1.38 17.13
C VAL A 148 -3.15 -0.62 16.76
N VAL A 149 -1.99 -1.27 16.77
CA VAL A 149 -0.71 -0.65 16.39
C VAL A 149 -0.75 -0.19 14.94
N MET A 150 -1.23 -1.02 14.04
CA MET A 150 -1.30 -0.71 12.61
C MET A 150 -2.26 0.44 12.32
N GLU A 151 -3.46 0.43 12.92
CA GLU A 151 -4.44 1.50 12.77
C GLU A 151 -3.93 2.83 13.31
N ASP A 152 -3.20 2.82 14.43
CA ASP A 152 -2.60 4.02 15.01
C ASP A 152 -1.54 4.63 14.09
N LYS A 153 -0.65 3.80 13.54
CA LYS A 153 0.37 4.25 12.59
C LYS A 153 -0.24 4.79 11.30
N GLN A 154 -1.25 4.12 10.80
CA GLN A 154 -2.01 4.55 9.62
C GLN A 154 -2.63 5.93 9.82
N ARG A 155 -3.26 6.15 10.97
CA ARG A 155 -3.81 7.45 11.33
C ARG A 155 -2.72 8.52 11.41
N GLN A 156 -1.58 8.22 12.03
CA GLN A 156 -0.48 9.18 12.16
C GLN A 156 0.11 9.57 10.80
N ILE A 157 0.26 8.62 9.89
CA ILE A 157 0.72 8.90 8.52
C ILE A 157 -0.23 9.88 7.82
N LEU A 158 -1.53 9.63 7.92
CA LEU A 158 -2.53 10.43 7.23
C LEU A 158 -2.79 11.80 7.90
N ASP A 159 -2.71 11.88 9.22
CA ASP A 159 -2.92 13.14 9.97
C ASP A 159 -1.96 14.22 9.52
N ILE A 160 -0.70 13.88 9.26
CA ILE A 160 0.30 14.85 8.79
C ILE A 160 -0.07 15.40 7.42
N LEU A 161 -0.77 14.62 6.61
CA LEU A 161 -1.26 15.04 5.30
C LEU A 161 -2.62 15.76 5.37
N GLY A 162 -3.17 15.89 6.57
CA GLY A 162 -4.48 16.49 6.76
C GLY A 162 -5.64 15.60 6.32
N ILE A 163 -5.41 14.30 6.24
CA ILE A 163 -6.41 13.31 5.82
C ILE A 163 -6.89 12.53 7.05
N THR A 164 -8.18 12.63 7.34
CA THR A 164 -8.82 11.92 8.45
C THR A 164 -9.92 11.00 7.93
N ARG A 165 -10.15 9.90 8.59
CA ARG A 165 -11.22 8.97 8.23
C ARG A 165 -12.44 9.11 9.14
#